data_fcceaa2906fef58e9e1e5f1dac124c87
#
_entry.id   fcceaa2906fef58e9e1e5f1dac124c87
#
_cell.length_a   1.000
_cell.length_b   1.000
_cell.length_c   1.000
_cell.angle_alpha   90.00
_cell.angle_beta   90.00
_cell.angle_gamma   90.00
#
_symmetry.space_group_name_H-M   'P 1'
#
loop_
_entity.id
_entity.type
_entity.pdbx_description
1 polymer ?
#
loop_
_entity_poly.entity_id
_entity_poly.type
_entity_poly.pdbx_seq_one_letter_code
_entity_poly.pdbx_strand_id
1 'polypeptide(L)'
;MSNLDQKIVETTRENGVGIAHNLLTEEELSLGREAFDQIYLDLDKGPGEPGTRDSIWGEELLKFTALERLFSHPYIISIISGILDESRPFLQKMKTNRYTPFHQGVGRHTDGKLGELSPPFSMVSTQVFLDNIEIDSGALIYVPKSHLLHYESVENPDHQPPTTEQIQEGHYVPAELKAGSVLFRLPEVWHAVKPIHHLRRYVTGTYTSRDCVNASMTENVENVVQFRKQIPIATIPPNLRRFWQF
;
A
#
# COMPACT_ATOMS: atom_id res chain seq x y z
N MET A 1 8.95 -0.32 19.64
CA MET A 1 8.85 0.69 18.55
C MET A 1 9.91 1.76 18.80
N SER A 2 10.70 2.15 17.80
CA SER A 2 11.64 3.25 17.92
C SER A 2 10.91 4.61 17.93
N ASN A 3 11.60 5.70 18.38
CA ASN A 3 11.01 7.04 18.31
C ASN A 3 10.68 7.46 16.85
N LEU A 4 11.43 6.94 15.87
CA LEU A 4 11.19 7.22 14.45
C LEU A 4 9.92 6.52 13.98
N ASP A 5 9.74 5.23 14.32
CA ASP A 5 8.55 4.47 13.98
C ASP A 5 7.29 5.13 14.55
N GLN A 6 7.36 5.56 15.82
CA GLN A 6 6.27 6.24 16.50
C GLN A 6 5.86 7.54 15.76
N LYS A 7 6.84 8.35 15.34
CA LYS A 7 6.58 9.55 14.56
C LYS A 7 5.90 9.26 13.21
N ILE A 8 6.30 8.18 12.52
CA ILE A 8 5.67 7.79 11.25
C ILE A 8 4.24 7.33 11.49
N VAL A 9 3.98 6.56 12.55
CA VAL A 9 2.63 6.15 12.95
C VAL A 9 1.74 7.36 13.20
N GLU A 10 2.19 8.30 14.03
CA GLU A 10 1.47 9.54 14.36
C GLU A 10 1.18 10.36 13.09
N THR A 11 2.20 10.56 12.25
CA THR A 11 2.04 11.30 10.99
C THR A 11 1.04 10.62 10.06
N THR A 12 1.07 9.28 9.97
CA THR A 12 0.12 8.53 9.12
C THR A 12 -1.30 8.68 9.65
N ARG A 13 -1.50 8.54 10.96
CA ARG A 13 -2.81 8.70 11.59
C ARG A 13 -3.35 10.13 11.48
N GLU A 14 -2.48 11.13 11.60
CA GLU A 14 -2.87 12.54 11.51
C GLU A 14 -3.14 12.99 10.06
N ASN A 15 -2.26 12.64 9.12
CA ASN A 15 -2.28 13.19 7.76
C ASN A 15 -2.78 12.21 6.70
N GLY A 16 -3.02 10.93 7.05
CA GLY A 16 -3.41 9.87 6.13
C GLY A 16 -2.25 9.25 5.35
N VAL A 17 -1.07 9.89 5.38
CA VAL A 17 0.17 9.44 4.73
C VAL A 17 1.35 9.65 5.66
N GLY A 18 2.17 8.61 5.81
CA GLY A 18 3.47 8.65 6.48
C GLY A 18 4.56 8.05 5.60
N ILE A 19 5.79 8.49 5.77
CA ILE A 19 6.92 8.05 4.94
C ILE A 19 8.10 7.67 5.83
N ALA A 20 8.61 6.45 5.64
CA ALA A 20 9.90 6.01 6.14
C ALA A 20 10.95 6.18 5.03
N HIS A 21 11.73 7.25 5.10
CA HIS A 21 12.77 7.52 4.11
C HIS A 21 13.96 6.57 4.28
N ASN A 22 14.50 6.07 3.15
CA ASN A 22 15.70 5.23 3.11
C ASN A 22 15.64 4.04 4.10
N LEU A 23 14.49 3.38 4.17
CA LEU A 23 14.27 2.28 5.11
C LEU A 23 15.03 1.02 4.70
N LEU A 24 15.08 0.72 3.39
CA LEU A 24 15.82 -0.42 2.88
C LEU A 24 17.31 -0.09 2.77
N THR A 25 18.15 -1.06 3.08
CA THR A 25 19.57 -1.03 2.76
C THR A 25 19.78 -1.12 1.25
N GLU A 26 20.96 -0.72 0.76
CA GLU A 26 21.32 -0.85 -0.66
C GLU A 26 21.28 -2.31 -1.14
N GLU A 27 21.64 -3.27 -0.27
CA GLU A 27 21.56 -4.69 -0.58
C GLU A 27 20.11 -5.14 -0.74
N GLU A 28 19.22 -4.79 0.20
CA GLU A 28 17.79 -5.13 0.12
C GLU A 28 17.13 -4.49 -1.10
N LEU A 29 17.50 -3.26 -1.43
CA LEU A 29 17.01 -2.56 -2.61
C LEU A 29 17.47 -3.24 -3.91
N SER A 30 18.75 -3.63 -4.00
CA SER A 30 19.29 -4.36 -5.17
C SER A 30 18.58 -5.68 -5.36
N LEU A 31 18.50 -6.50 -4.30
CA LEU A 31 17.82 -7.79 -4.34
C LEU A 31 16.33 -7.64 -4.68
N GLY A 32 15.69 -6.59 -4.16
CA GLY A 32 14.29 -6.27 -4.47
C GLY A 32 14.08 -5.93 -5.94
N ARG A 33 14.99 -5.17 -6.55
CA ARG A 33 14.98 -4.83 -7.99
C ARG A 33 15.18 -6.06 -8.86
N GLU A 34 16.19 -6.86 -8.54
CA GLU A 34 16.49 -8.10 -9.27
C GLU A 34 15.29 -9.06 -9.25
N ALA A 35 14.72 -9.29 -8.06
CA ALA A 35 13.54 -10.15 -7.92
C ALA A 35 12.32 -9.58 -8.64
N PHE A 36 12.13 -8.26 -8.61
CA PHE A 36 11.05 -7.59 -9.33
C PHE A 36 11.17 -7.79 -10.84
N ASP A 37 12.36 -7.55 -11.40
CA ASP A 37 12.59 -7.69 -12.84
C ASP A 37 12.49 -9.16 -13.26
N GLN A 38 13.00 -10.11 -12.45
CA GLN A 38 12.95 -11.54 -12.73
C GLN A 38 11.51 -12.05 -12.81
N ILE A 39 10.60 -11.64 -11.91
CA ILE A 39 9.20 -12.10 -11.97
C ILE A 39 8.49 -11.61 -13.24
N TYR A 40 8.83 -10.42 -13.74
CA TYR A 40 8.27 -9.93 -15.01
C TYR A 40 8.83 -10.71 -16.21
N LEU A 41 10.08 -11.16 -16.16
CA LEU A 41 10.67 -12.03 -17.17
C LEU A 41 10.05 -13.43 -17.13
N ASP A 42 9.93 -14.05 -15.96
CA ASP A 42 9.37 -15.38 -15.78
C ASP A 42 7.91 -15.49 -16.24
N LEU A 43 7.16 -14.39 -16.15
CA LEU A 43 5.78 -14.31 -16.62
C LEU A 43 5.64 -13.77 -18.05
N ASP A 44 6.74 -13.70 -18.80
CA ASP A 44 6.79 -13.23 -20.20
C ASP A 44 6.12 -11.86 -20.42
N LYS A 45 6.29 -10.95 -19.45
CA LYS A 45 5.67 -9.60 -19.51
C LYS A 45 6.54 -8.57 -20.25
N GLY A 46 7.76 -8.94 -20.64
CA GLY A 46 8.67 -8.06 -21.34
C GLY A 46 8.96 -6.74 -20.60
N PRO A 47 9.54 -5.73 -21.27
CA PRO A 47 9.85 -4.43 -20.67
C PRO A 47 8.61 -3.56 -20.43
N GLY A 48 7.47 -3.89 -21.03
CA GLY A 48 6.25 -3.07 -21.05
C GLY A 48 6.26 -2.02 -22.16
N GLU A 49 5.10 -1.79 -22.77
CA GLU A 49 4.92 -0.73 -23.75
C GLU A 49 4.92 0.65 -23.07
N PRO A 50 5.40 1.71 -23.74
CA PRO A 50 5.33 3.06 -23.22
C PRO A 50 3.90 3.48 -22.83
N GLY A 51 3.76 4.15 -21.68
CA GLY A 51 2.47 4.61 -21.16
C GLY A 51 1.62 3.54 -20.49
N THR A 52 2.15 2.35 -20.25
CA THR A 52 1.41 1.24 -19.63
C THR A 52 1.64 1.12 -18.13
N ARG A 53 0.72 0.41 -17.49
CA ARG A 53 0.82 -0.07 -16.12
C ARG A 53 0.61 -1.56 -16.09
N ASP A 54 1.58 -2.28 -15.52
CA ASP A 54 1.49 -3.71 -15.23
C ASP A 54 1.51 -3.98 -13.73
N SER A 55 0.77 -5.00 -13.32
CA SER A 55 0.78 -5.47 -11.94
C SER A 55 0.74 -7.00 -11.91
N ILE A 56 1.51 -7.57 -10.99
CA ILE A 56 1.50 -8.99 -10.67
C ILE A 56 0.95 -9.12 -9.26
N TRP A 57 -0.03 -9.99 -9.06
CA TRP A 57 -0.81 -10.08 -7.84
C TRP A 57 -0.59 -11.40 -7.11
N GLY A 58 -0.68 -11.35 -5.78
CA GLY A 58 -0.90 -12.51 -4.94
C GLY A 58 0.31 -13.42 -4.78
N GLU A 59 0.02 -14.69 -4.78
CA GLU A 59 0.90 -15.77 -4.35
C GLU A 59 2.12 -15.98 -5.24
N GLU A 60 2.07 -15.54 -6.49
CA GLU A 60 3.23 -15.58 -7.40
C GLU A 60 4.45 -14.86 -6.81
N LEU A 61 4.22 -13.81 -6.02
CA LEU A 61 5.28 -13.03 -5.38
C LEU A 61 6.03 -13.82 -4.30
N LEU A 62 5.43 -14.86 -3.74
CA LEU A 62 6.04 -15.69 -2.68
C LEU A 62 7.17 -16.59 -3.20
N LYS A 63 7.29 -16.77 -4.51
CA LYS A 63 8.39 -17.50 -5.15
C LYS A 63 9.72 -16.75 -5.05
N PHE A 64 9.68 -15.45 -4.80
CA PHE A 64 10.83 -14.56 -4.79
C PHE A 64 11.09 -14.06 -3.36
N THR A 65 12.07 -14.68 -2.70
CA THR A 65 12.36 -14.41 -1.28
C THR A 65 12.64 -12.93 -0.99
N ALA A 66 13.28 -12.21 -1.92
CA ALA A 66 13.55 -10.78 -1.73
C ALA A 66 12.24 -9.96 -1.69
N LEU A 67 11.26 -10.25 -2.58
CA LEU A 67 9.95 -9.57 -2.56
C LEU A 67 9.12 -10.00 -1.35
N GLU A 68 9.14 -11.31 -0.99
CA GLU A 68 8.46 -11.82 0.20
C GLU A 68 8.90 -11.08 1.47
N ARG A 69 10.22 -10.86 1.63
CA ARG A 69 10.78 -10.13 2.78
C ARG A 69 10.27 -8.69 2.90
N LEU A 70 9.94 -8.02 1.80
CA LEU A 70 9.38 -6.67 1.84
C LEU A 70 7.99 -6.63 2.52
N PHE A 71 7.20 -7.71 2.40
CA PHE A 71 5.90 -7.83 3.08
C PHE A 71 6.01 -8.22 4.56
N SER A 72 7.14 -8.75 5.00
CA SER A 72 7.38 -9.17 6.38
C SER A 72 8.50 -8.38 7.07
N HIS A 73 8.98 -7.32 6.45
CA HIS A 73 10.09 -6.52 6.96
C HIS A 73 9.78 -5.97 8.36
N PRO A 74 10.64 -6.22 9.37
CA PRO A 74 10.30 -5.95 10.78
C PRO A 74 9.91 -4.49 11.05
N TYR A 75 10.60 -3.52 10.45
CA TYR A 75 10.27 -2.09 10.62
C TYR A 75 8.94 -1.73 9.95
N ILE A 76 8.68 -2.27 8.74
CA ILE A 76 7.40 -2.04 8.06
C ILE A 76 6.25 -2.57 8.91
N ILE A 77 6.38 -3.81 9.42
CA ILE A 77 5.36 -4.42 10.28
C ILE A 77 5.20 -3.68 11.60
N SER A 78 6.28 -3.19 12.23
CA SER A 78 6.21 -2.39 13.45
C SER A 78 5.35 -1.13 13.26
N ILE A 79 5.55 -0.42 12.16
CA ILE A 79 4.79 0.79 11.82
C ILE A 79 3.33 0.44 11.50
N ILE A 80 3.09 -0.60 10.69
CA ILE A 80 1.73 -1.09 10.38
C ILE A 80 0.98 -1.43 11.66
N SER A 81 1.61 -2.19 12.56
CA SER A 81 1.03 -2.58 13.85
C SER A 81 0.64 -1.37 14.70
N GLY A 82 1.47 -0.32 14.68
CA GLY A 82 1.15 0.94 15.36
C GLY A 82 0.00 1.72 14.70
N ILE A 83 -0.06 1.76 13.37
CA ILE A 83 -1.14 2.44 12.64
C ILE A 83 -2.48 1.77 12.90
N LEU A 84 -2.52 0.42 12.85
CA LEU A 84 -3.74 -0.38 12.99
C LEU A 84 -4.12 -0.67 14.44
N ASP A 85 -3.22 -0.39 15.40
CA ASP A 85 -3.33 -0.88 16.79
C ASP A 85 -3.54 -2.40 16.87
N GLU A 86 -2.82 -3.15 16.00
CA GLU A 86 -2.98 -4.58 15.80
C GLU A 86 -1.61 -5.28 15.81
N SER A 87 -1.41 -6.18 16.74
CA SER A 87 -0.14 -6.91 16.89
C SER A 87 0.11 -7.97 15.80
N ARG A 88 -0.96 -8.41 15.15
CA ARG A 88 -0.95 -9.44 14.09
C ARG A 88 -1.79 -9.01 12.90
N PRO A 89 -1.39 -7.92 12.18
CA PRO A 89 -2.16 -7.45 11.04
C PRO A 89 -2.31 -8.54 9.98
N PHE A 90 -3.46 -8.56 9.32
CA PHE A 90 -3.71 -9.49 8.22
C PHE A 90 -3.23 -8.89 6.90
N LEU A 91 -2.29 -9.54 6.23
CA LEU A 91 -1.81 -9.15 4.90
C LEU A 91 -2.86 -9.52 3.85
N GLN A 92 -3.76 -8.60 3.54
CA GLN A 92 -4.88 -8.81 2.63
C GLN A 92 -4.47 -8.92 1.17
N LYS A 93 -3.57 -8.02 0.71
CA LYS A 93 -3.15 -7.95 -0.69
C LYS A 93 -1.64 -7.81 -0.81
N MET A 94 -1.10 -8.44 -1.84
CA MET A 94 0.28 -8.30 -2.30
C MET A 94 0.26 -8.03 -3.79
N LYS A 95 1.02 -7.05 -4.24
CA LYS A 95 1.21 -6.79 -5.67
C LYS A 95 2.50 -6.06 -5.96
N THR A 96 3.01 -6.26 -7.18
CA THR A 96 3.96 -5.36 -7.80
C THR A 96 3.23 -4.32 -8.64
N ASN A 97 3.84 -3.17 -8.86
CA ASN A 97 3.37 -2.19 -9.82
C ASN A 97 4.56 -1.68 -10.63
N ARG A 98 4.46 -1.82 -11.94
CA ARG A 98 5.41 -1.27 -12.91
C ARG A 98 4.69 -0.30 -13.81
N TYR A 99 5.11 0.95 -13.79
CA TYR A 99 4.67 1.97 -14.73
C TYR A 99 5.80 2.31 -15.67
N THR A 100 5.51 2.32 -16.95
CA THR A 100 6.45 2.72 -17.99
C THR A 100 6.39 4.23 -18.22
N PRO A 101 7.45 4.85 -18.80
CA PRO A 101 7.44 6.27 -19.19
C PRO A 101 6.22 6.63 -20.05
N PHE A 102 5.75 7.88 -19.93
CA PHE A 102 4.59 8.45 -20.62
C PHE A 102 3.21 7.98 -20.10
N HIS A 103 3.16 7.23 -18.98
CA HIS A 103 1.87 6.96 -18.34
C HIS A 103 1.29 8.26 -17.74
N GLN A 104 -0.01 8.52 -17.99
CA GLN A 104 -0.68 9.77 -17.60
C GLN A 104 -0.91 9.94 -16.10
N GLY A 105 -0.41 9.00 -15.29
CA GLY A 105 -0.65 8.99 -13.85
C GLY A 105 -1.99 8.36 -13.48
N VAL A 106 -2.50 8.73 -12.31
CA VAL A 106 -3.80 8.26 -11.79
C VAL A 106 -4.57 9.46 -11.31
N GLY A 107 -5.82 9.59 -11.73
CA GLY A 107 -6.71 10.69 -11.35
C GLY A 107 -6.98 10.73 -9.83
N ARG A 108 -7.54 11.84 -9.37
CA ARG A 108 -7.87 12.08 -7.95
C ARG A 108 -8.98 11.14 -7.49
N HIS A 109 -8.76 10.39 -6.41
CA HIS A 109 -9.70 9.40 -5.88
C HIS A 109 -9.38 9.04 -4.43
N THR A 110 -10.21 8.17 -3.85
CA THR A 110 -9.90 7.35 -2.67
C THR A 110 -9.88 5.88 -3.07
N ASP A 111 -9.17 5.02 -2.33
CA ASP A 111 -9.23 3.57 -2.55
C ASP A 111 -10.47 2.93 -1.89
N GLY A 112 -11.04 3.59 -0.89
CA GLY A 112 -12.32 3.20 -0.30
C GLY A 112 -13.49 3.58 -1.23
N LYS A 113 -14.47 2.69 -1.39
CA LYS A 113 -15.71 3.10 -2.06
C LYS A 113 -16.45 4.09 -1.18
N LEU A 114 -16.90 5.20 -1.78
CA LEU A 114 -17.79 6.13 -1.10
C LEU A 114 -19.04 5.37 -0.61
N GLY A 115 -19.24 5.32 0.71
CA GLY A 115 -20.34 4.61 1.36
C GLY A 115 -20.05 3.19 1.88
N GLU A 116 -18.90 2.58 1.52
CA GLU A 116 -18.39 1.35 2.17
C GLU A 116 -17.23 1.74 3.09
N LEU A 117 -17.55 2.23 4.26
CA LEU A 117 -16.57 2.78 5.18
C LEU A 117 -16.04 1.68 6.09
N SER A 118 -14.75 1.40 5.97
CA SER A 118 -14.03 0.62 6.98
C SER A 118 -13.97 1.41 8.30
N PRO A 119 -13.96 0.75 9.46
CA PRO A 119 -13.70 1.44 10.71
C PRO A 119 -12.41 2.26 10.64
N PRO A 120 -12.32 3.40 11.38
CA PRO A 120 -11.13 4.23 11.41
C PRO A 120 -9.87 3.39 11.69
N PHE A 121 -8.81 3.65 10.93
CA PHE A 121 -7.50 3.00 11.06
C PHE A 121 -7.50 1.47 10.96
N SER A 122 -8.50 0.88 10.31
CA SER A 122 -8.61 -0.58 10.18
C SER A 122 -7.85 -1.16 8.99
N MET A 123 -7.37 -0.31 8.09
CA MET A 123 -6.61 -0.71 6.89
C MET A 123 -5.49 0.27 6.59
N VAL A 124 -4.35 -0.25 6.14
CA VAL A 124 -3.22 0.55 5.63
C VAL A 124 -2.58 -0.12 4.42
N SER A 125 -2.28 0.67 3.40
CA SER A 125 -1.48 0.23 2.25
C SER A 125 -0.04 0.70 2.40
N THR A 126 0.91 -0.20 2.16
CA THR A 126 2.33 0.13 2.06
C THR A 126 2.77 0.16 0.60
N GLN A 127 3.66 1.06 0.26
CA GLN A 127 4.31 1.13 -1.05
C GLN A 127 5.82 1.20 -0.82
N VAL A 128 6.53 0.12 -1.16
CA VAL A 128 7.99 0.03 -1.08
C VAL A 128 8.55 0.40 -2.44
N PHE A 129 9.18 1.57 -2.53
CA PHE A 129 9.65 2.11 -3.81
C PHE A 129 11.04 1.58 -4.16
N LEU A 130 11.15 1.03 -5.36
CA LEU A 130 12.41 0.52 -5.91
C LEU A 130 13.14 1.56 -6.77
N ASP A 131 12.45 2.62 -7.18
CA ASP A 131 12.99 3.72 -7.96
C ASP A 131 12.77 5.07 -7.26
N ASN A 132 13.57 6.08 -7.60
CA ASN A 132 13.34 7.43 -7.14
C ASN A 132 12.05 7.99 -7.75
N ILE A 133 11.28 8.68 -6.91
CA ILE A 133 10.04 9.34 -7.31
C ILE A 133 10.22 10.85 -7.16
N GLU A 134 10.31 11.52 -8.27
CA GLU A 134 10.47 12.98 -8.34
C GLU A 134 9.12 13.68 -8.36
N ILE A 135 9.09 14.92 -7.88
CA ILE A 135 7.85 15.73 -7.84
C ILE A 135 7.16 15.76 -9.21
N ASP A 136 7.94 15.89 -10.28
CA ASP A 136 7.42 16.04 -11.64
C ASP A 136 7.30 14.72 -12.41
N SER A 137 7.67 13.60 -11.80
CA SER A 137 7.60 12.28 -12.43
C SER A 137 7.03 11.23 -11.49
N GLY A 138 5.72 11.03 -11.57
CA GLY A 138 5.03 9.94 -10.86
C GLY A 138 4.88 10.13 -9.36
N ALA A 139 5.08 11.34 -8.81
CA ALA A 139 4.84 11.57 -7.39
C ALA A 139 3.39 11.27 -7.03
N LEU A 140 3.20 10.56 -5.91
CA LEU A 140 1.91 10.55 -5.25
C LEU A 140 1.63 11.96 -4.76
N ILE A 141 0.43 12.46 -5.04
CA ILE A 141 -0.09 13.69 -4.43
C ILE A 141 -1.28 13.34 -3.57
N TYR A 142 -1.45 14.00 -2.42
CA TYR A 142 -2.52 13.68 -1.48
C TYR A 142 -3.00 14.93 -0.74
N VAL A 143 -4.22 14.87 -0.20
CA VAL A 143 -4.77 15.92 0.67
C VAL A 143 -4.59 15.48 2.11
N PRO A 144 -3.68 16.13 2.88
CA PRO A 144 -3.51 15.81 4.30
C PRO A 144 -4.83 15.91 5.07
N LYS A 145 -5.07 14.96 5.99
CA LYS A 145 -6.25 14.89 6.87
C LYS A 145 -7.58 14.58 6.17
N SER A 146 -7.61 14.41 4.86
CA SER A 146 -8.87 14.14 4.12
C SER A 146 -9.57 12.84 4.53
N HIS A 147 -8.85 11.84 5.02
CA HIS A 147 -9.41 10.61 5.57
C HIS A 147 -10.29 10.85 6.81
N LEU A 148 -10.03 11.92 7.59
CA LEU A 148 -10.83 12.24 8.77
C LEU A 148 -12.27 12.60 8.40
N LEU A 149 -12.50 13.22 7.24
CA LEU A 149 -13.86 13.51 6.75
C LEU A 149 -14.67 12.22 6.50
N HIS A 150 -13.99 11.15 6.06
CA HIS A 150 -14.62 9.84 5.93
C HIS A 150 -14.92 9.24 7.31
N TYR A 151 -13.98 9.31 8.25
CA TYR A 151 -14.17 8.76 9.59
C TYR A 151 -15.30 9.48 10.33
N GLU A 152 -15.39 10.81 10.24
CA GLU A 152 -16.49 11.56 10.78
C GLU A 152 -17.86 11.10 10.23
N SER A 153 -17.95 10.75 8.94
CA SER A 153 -19.20 10.24 8.35
C SER A 153 -19.53 8.82 8.80
N VAL A 154 -18.55 8.01 9.22
CA VAL A 154 -18.78 6.69 9.84
C VAL A 154 -19.29 6.81 11.26
N GLU A 155 -18.67 7.69 12.03
CA GLU A 155 -18.94 7.85 13.46
C GLU A 155 -20.23 8.67 13.72
N ASN A 156 -20.58 9.55 12.79
CA ASN A 156 -21.76 10.39 12.89
C ASN A 156 -22.64 10.29 11.63
N PRO A 157 -23.78 9.59 11.70
CA PRO A 157 -24.71 9.41 10.57
C PRO A 157 -25.27 10.71 9.98
N ASP A 158 -25.22 11.82 10.71
CA ASP A 158 -25.66 13.13 10.21
C ASP A 158 -24.60 13.79 9.30
N HIS A 159 -23.36 13.31 9.32
CA HIS A 159 -22.30 13.77 8.42
C HIS A 159 -22.32 12.97 7.12
N GLN A 160 -22.45 13.68 6.01
CA GLN A 160 -22.38 13.06 4.69
C GLN A 160 -20.93 12.74 4.32
N PRO A 161 -20.66 11.58 3.66
CA PRO A 161 -19.34 11.29 3.14
C PRO A 161 -18.93 12.34 2.09
N PRO A 162 -17.61 12.59 1.94
CA PRO A 162 -17.12 13.55 0.95
C PRO A 162 -17.61 13.21 -0.46
N THR A 163 -17.92 14.25 -1.22
CA THR A 163 -18.37 14.09 -2.62
C THR A 163 -17.19 13.98 -3.60
N THR A 164 -17.48 13.51 -4.81
CA THR A 164 -16.48 13.45 -5.88
C THR A 164 -15.93 14.84 -6.21
N GLU A 165 -16.77 15.88 -6.19
CA GLU A 165 -16.37 17.27 -6.46
C GLU A 165 -15.37 17.75 -5.42
N GLN A 166 -15.63 17.51 -4.13
CA GLN A 166 -14.69 17.88 -3.04
C GLN A 166 -13.34 17.19 -3.22
N ILE A 167 -13.33 15.89 -3.63
CA ILE A 167 -12.09 15.16 -3.94
C ILE A 167 -11.35 15.82 -5.11
N GLN A 168 -12.06 16.24 -6.17
CA GLN A 168 -11.43 16.88 -7.33
C GLN A 168 -10.85 18.27 -7.01
N GLU A 169 -11.45 19.00 -6.07
CA GLU A 169 -11.06 20.38 -5.69
C GLU A 169 -10.05 20.43 -4.54
N GLY A 170 -9.72 19.32 -3.91
CA GLY A 170 -8.82 19.26 -2.75
C GLY A 170 -7.44 19.88 -3.00
N HIS A 171 -6.83 20.40 -1.94
CA HIS A 171 -5.47 20.95 -1.98
C HIS A 171 -4.43 19.82 -1.84
N TYR A 172 -3.91 19.35 -2.97
CA TYR A 172 -2.98 18.24 -3.04
C TYR A 172 -1.53 18.67 -2.84
N VAL A 173 -0.81 17.98 -1.95
CA VAL A 173 0.63 18.13 -1.73
C VAL A 173 1.39 16.90 -2.25
N PRO A 174 2.58 17.06 -2.83
CA PRO A 174 3.36 15.93 -3.35
C PRO A 174 4.10 15.19 -2.23
N ALA A 175 4.28 13.88 -2.43
CA ALA A 175 5.19 13.04 -1.67
C ALA A 175 6.41 12.70 -2.54
N GLU A 176 7.56 13.27 -2.20
CA GLU A 176 8.85 12.90 -2.81
C GLU A 176 9.43 11.68 -2.10
N LEU A 177 9.93 10.74 -2.88
CA LEU A 177 10.44 9.48 -2.36
C LEU A 177 11.71 9.06 -3.08
N LYS A 178 12.76 8.75 -2.32
CA LYS A 178 13.93 8.06 -2.85
C LYS A 178 13.69 6.55 -2.89
N ALA A 179 14.38 5.86 -3.77
CA ALA A 179 14.41 4.41 -3.77
C ALA A 179 14.78 3.87 -2.38
N GLY A 180 14.16 2.77 -1.98
CA GLY A 180 14.30 2.23 -0.62
C GLY A 180 13.42 2.89 0.43
N SER A 181 12.65 3.94 0.07
CA SER A 181 11.65 4.51 0.97
C SER A 181 10.35 3.70 0.96
N VAL A 182 9.63 3.76 2.08
CA VAL A 182 8.32 3.12 2.24
C VAL A 182 7.28 4.19 2.59
N LEU A 183 6.22 4.23 1.80
CA LEU A 183 5.06 5.08 2.05
C LEU A 183 3.94 4.23 2.66
N PHE A 184 3.37 4.71 3.75
CA PHE A 184 2.18 4.18 4.41
C PHE A 184 1.02 5.11 4.11
N ARG A 185 -0.11 4.55 3.63
CA ARG A 185 -1.27 5.35 3.26
C ARG A 185 -2.56 4.69 3.71
N LEU A 186 -3.41 5.48 4.34
CA LEU A 186 -4.78 5.07 4.65
C LEU A 186 -5.63 5.10 3.37
N PRO A 187 -6.53 4.11 3.14
CA PRO A 187 -7.31 4.02 1.90
C PRO A 187 -8.19 5.24 1.64
N GLU A 188 -8.70 5.85 2.70
CA GLU A 188 -9.66 6.96 2.66
C GLU A 188 -9.00 8.31 2.33
N VAL A 189 -7.66 8.43 2.38
CA VAL A 189 -7.00 9.68 2.00
C VAL A 189 -7.19 9.97 0.51
N TRP A 190 -7.55 11.21 0.18
CA TRP A 190 -7.68 11.65 -1.20
C TRP A 190 -6.31 11.72 -1.84
N HIS A 191 -6.12 11.03 -2.94
CA HIS A 191 -4.82 10.96 -3.57
C HIS A 191 -4.91 10.83 -5.08
N ALA A 192 -3.78 11.08 -5.73
CA ALA A 192 -3.57 10.90 -7.16
C ALA A 192 -2.10 10.58 -7.44
N VAL A 193 -1.77 10.25 -8.66
CA VAL A 193 -0.40 10.08 -9.12
C VAL A 193 -0.17 11.00 -10.30
N LYS A 194 0.86 11.83 -10.25
CA LYS A 194 1.26 12.71 -11.37
C LYS A 194 1.68 11.90 -12.59
N PRO A 195 1.70 12.49 -13.80
CA PRO A 195 2.25 11.86 -14.99
C PRO A 195 3.66 11.30 -14.76
N ILE A 196 3.97 10.18 -15.39
CA ILE A 196 5.17 9.39 -15.15
C ILE A 196 6.10 9.52 -16.36
N HIS A 197 7.30 10.06 -16.15
CA HIS A 197 8.29 10.27 -17.21
C HIS A 197 9.43 9.25 -17.19
N HIS A 198 9.60 8.54 -16.06
CA HIS A 198 10.62 7.52 -15.87
C HIS A 198 10.00 6.20 -15.42
N LEU A 199 10.74 5.10 -15.54
CA LEU A 199 10.31 3.82 -14.99
C LEU A 199 10.02 3.96 -13.50
N ARG A 200 8.86 3.45 -13.06
CA ARG A 200 8.43 3.50 -11.68
C ARG A 200 8.00 2.11 -11.22
N ARG A 201 8.82 1.49 -10.37
CA ARG A 201 8.58 0.17 -9.77
C ARG A 201 8.37 0.31 -8.28
N TYR A 202 7.36 -0.35 -7.77
CA TYR A 202 7.14 -0.48 -6.33
C TYR A 202 6.33 -1.73 -6.01
N VAL A 203 6.49 -2.18 -4.76
CA VAL A 203 5.76 -3.33 -4.21
C VAL A 203 4.73 -2.79 -3.23
N THR A 204 3.50 -3.30 -3.28
CA THR A 204 2.41 -2.90 -2.40
C THR A 204 1.93 -4.07 -1.56
N GLY A 205 1.91 -3.88 -0.23
CA GLY A 205 1.16 -4.69 0.72
C GLY A 205 -0.03 -3.90 1.27
N THR A 206 -1.21 -4.53 1.36
CA THR A 206 -2.36 -3.96 2.09
C THR A 206 -2.62 -4.82 3.31
N TYR A 207 -2.67 -4.18 4.48
CA TYR A 207 -2.86 -4.83 5.78
C TYR A 207 -4.11 -4.32 6.44
N THR A 208 -4.81 -5.22 7.13
CA THR A 208 -6.03 -4.90 7.89
C THR A 208 -5.89 -5.35 9.34
N SER A 209 -6.59 -4.66 10.24
CA SER A 209 -6.83 -5.19 11.58
C SER A 209 -7.70 -6.45 11.51
N ARG A 210 -7.55 -7.35 12.47
CA ARG A 210 -8.33 -8.59 12.50
C ARG A 210 -9.79 -8.34 12.85
N ASP A 211 -10.04 -7.36 13.71
CA ASP A 211 -11.39 -6.96 14.07
C ASP A 211 -12.17 -6.40 12.87
N CYS A 212 -11.51 -5.65 12.00
CA CYS A 212 -12.10 -5.17 10.75
C CYS A 212 -12.52 -6.32 9.83
N VAL A 213 -11.67 -7.33 9.70
CA VAL A 213 -12.01 -8.51 8.88
C VAL A 213 -13.20 -9.28 9.46
N ASN A 214 -13.32 -9.37 10.79
CA ASN A 214 -14.43 -10.05 11.44
C ASN A 214 -15.75 -9.24 11.38
N ALA A 215 -15.68 -7.92 11.48
CA ALA A 215 -16.85 -7.05 11.62
C ALA A 215 -17.42 -6.55 10.28
N SER A 216 -16.58 -6.40 9.26
CA SER A 216 -16.95 -5.81 7.97
C SER A 216 -16.32 -6.55 6.79
N MET A 217 -16.44 -7.89 6.78
CA MET A 217 -15.97 -8.69 5.64
C MET A 217 -16.74 -8.27 4.40
N THR A 218 -16.14 -7.40 3.60
CA THR A 218 -16.59 -7.22 2.21
C THR A 218 -16.37 -8.55 1.47
N GLU A 219 -17.22 -8.86 0.50
CA GLU A 219 -17.12 -10.08 -0.32
C GLU A 219 -15.68 -10.35 -0.80
N ASN A 220 -14.92 -9.30 -1.14
CA ASN A 220 -13.54 -9.41 -1.57
C ASN A 220 -12.58 -9.89 -0.45
N VAL A 221 -12.76 -9.45 0.77
CA VAL A 221 -11.92 -9.91 1.91
C VAL A 221 -12.29 -11.32 2.27
N GLU A 222 -13.57 -11.66 2.30
CA GLU A 222 -14.05 -13.00 2.56
C GLU A 222 -13.48 -13.99 1.54
N ASN A 223 -13.52 -13.66 0.26
CA ASN A 223 -12.96 -14.49 -0.81
C ASN A 223 -11.45 -14.72 -0.61
N VAL A 224 -10.68 -13.69 -0.24
CA VAL A 224 -9.26 -13.83 0.07
C VAL A 224 -9.03 -14.73 1.28
N VAL A 225 -9.80 -14.56 2.35
CA VAL A 225 -9.71 -15.41 3.56
C VAL A 225 -10.04 -16.88 3.23
N GLN A 226 -11.13 -17.14 2.51
CA GLN A 226 -11.53 -18.49 2.13
C GLN A 226 -10.51 -19.14 1.18
N PHE A 227 -10.03 -18.40 0.20
CA PHE A 227 -8.97 -18.87 -0.69
C PHE A 227 -7.71 -19.26 0.07
N ARG A 228 -7.24 -18.42 1.01
CA ARG A 228 -6.02 -18.68 1.77
C ARG A 228 -6.13 -19.84 2.76
N LYS A 229 -7.33 -20.14 3.27
CA LYS A 229 -7.56 -21.34 4.08
C LYS A 229 -7.29 -22.64 3.31
N GLN A 230 -7.39 -22.62 1.98
CA GLN A 230 -7.11 -23.77 1.13
C GLN A 230 -5.61 -23.97 0.87
N ILE A 231 -4.78 -22.96 1.14
CA ILE A 231 -3.33 -23.03 0.95
C ILE A 231 -2.70 -23.61 2.23
N PRO A 232 -1.97 -24.74 2.14
CA PRO A 232 -1.30 -25.30 3.32
C PRO A 232 -0.32 -24.28 3.91
N ILE A 233 -0.46 -23.95 5.20
CA ILE A 233 0.39 -22.96 5.89
C ILE A 233 1.88 -23.31 5.80
N ALA A 234 2.22 -24.60 5.66
CA ALA A 234 3.59 -25.07 5.52
C ALA A 234 4.25 -24.55 4.21
N THR A 235 3.47 -24.26 3.17
CA THR A 235 3.98 -23.73 1.88
C THR A 235 4.21 -22.21 1.93
N ILE A 236 3.69 -21.53 2.95
CA ILE A 236 3.88 -20.09 3.12
C ILE A 236 5.22 -19.82 3.81
N PRO A 237 6.01 -18.86 3.32
CA PRO A 237 7.26 -18.46 3.96
C PRO A 237 7.08 -18.18 5.45
N PRO A 238 7.96 -18.70 6.33
CA PRO A 238 7.79 -18.62 7.79
C PRO A 238 7.50 -17.21 8.31
N ASN A 239 8.17 -16.19 7.74
CA ASN A 239 8.03 -14.80 8.16
C ASN A 239 6.63 -14.22 7.88
N LEU A 240 5.92 -14.76 6.88
CA LEU A 240 4.58 -14.30 6.50
C LEU A 240 3.45 -15.07 7.19
N ARG A 241 3.69 -16.27 7.72
CA ARG A 241 2.62 -17.14 8.28
C ARG A 241 1.73 -16.43 9.28
N ARG A 242 2.32 -15.62 10.15
CA ARG A 242 1.58 -14.88 11.19
C ARG A 242 0.65 -13.78 10.63
N PHE A 243 0.88 -13.34 9.39
CA PHE A 243 0.09 -12.30 8.70
C PHE A 243 -0.83 -12.89 7.63
N TRP A 244 -0.68 -14.18 7.33
CA TRP A 244 -1.32 -14.86 6.21
C TRP A 244 -2.70 -15.43 6.51
N GLN A 245 -2.86 -15.99 7.68
CA GLN A 245 -4.08 -16.67 8.09
C GLN A 245 -4.70 -16.01 9.32
N PHE A 246 -6.00 -16.20 9.40
CA PHE A 246 -6.87 -15.81 10.51
C PHE A 246 -6.72 -16.75 11.67
#